data_35ec312acc4be56b1f8a422af564e94d
#
_entry.id   35ec312acc4be56b1f8a422af564e94d
#
_cell.length_a   1.000
_cell.length_b   1.000
_cell.length_c   1.000
_cell.angle_alpha   90.00
_cell.angle_beta   90.00
_cell.angle_gamma   90.00
#
_symmetry.space_group_name_H-M   'P 1'
#
loop_
_entity.id
_entity.type
_entity.pdbx_description
1 polymer ?
#
loop_
_entity_poly.entity_id
_entity_poly.type
_entity_poly.pdbx_seq_one_letter_code
_entity_poly.pdbx_strand_id
1 'polypeptide(L)'
;MLRCSLGLVKHGLTGMTTSTPPTAPAAKRLTPPTVAARAHQIIGWLHQRRDRLRAHGVQQYFKHEVVSLGIATPALRAFAVAQSKPLTAAWGLREATALCDRLLQEPELEVRGMGILILGAFRRRFRPALARAGRRWLETRLDNWALVDSFCGSVLSPLLEQHPGVEKTLRRWSGARCLWVRRAAIVTLVPFARHGQLLETVYELAGEHFADPEDLMHKAVGWVLREAGKTDPRRLRAYLCRHGPAIPRTTLRYAIERFPGSERRQLLECTRPSARGAPRGGASRRA
;
A
#
# COMPACT_ATOMS: atom_id res chain seq x y z
N MET A 1 37.35 10.49 56.92
CA MET A 1 37.87 9.91 58.17
C MET A 1 37.16 8.58 58.34
N LEU A 2 37.75 7.47 58.32
CA LEU A 2 38.72 6.71 59.05
C LEU A 2 39.24 5.54 58.19
N ARG A 3 40.52 5.40 58.13
CA ARG A 3 41.27 4.23 57.67
C ARG A 3 41.16 3.13 58.73
N CYS A 4 41.20 1.85 58.30
CA CYS A 4 41.96 0.83 59.00
C CYS A 4 42.33 -0.31 58.09
N SER A 5 43.54 -0.71 58.25
CA SER A 5 44.47 -1.50 57.48
C SER A 5 44.52 -2.96 57.90
N LEU A 6 45.09 -3.79 57.00
CA LEU A 6 45.98 -4.94 57.15
C LEU A 6 45.47 -6.27 57.69
N GLY A 7 45.75 -7.29 56.90
CA GLY A 7 45.78 -8.70 57.28
C GLY A 7 46.18 -9.61 56.12
N LEU A 8 47.48 -9.67 55.80
CA LEU A 8 48.12 -10.64 54.89
C LEU A 8 48.18 -12.01 55.56
N VAL A 9 47.58 -13.05 54.96
CA VAL A 9 47.96 -14.44 55.23
C VAL A 9 48.18 -15.17 53.90
N LYS A 10 49.45 -15.57 53.69
CA LYS A 10 49.88 -16.47 52.60
C LYS A 10 49.62 -17.91 53.04
N HIS A 11 48.88 -18.70 52.27
CA HIS A 11 49.04 -20.17 52.26
C HIS A 11 48.72 -20.72 50.85
N GLY A 12 49.73 -21.45 50.33
CA GLY A 12 49.65 -22.77 49.74
C GLY A 12 49.10 -22.88 48.33
N LEU A 13 50.02 -22.97 47.36
CA LEU A 13 49.78 -23.52 45.99
C LEU A 13 49.36 -24.98 46.09
N THR A 14 48.20 -25.35 45.54
CA THR A 14 47.92 -26.69 45.02
C THR A 14 47.08 -26.58 43.78
N GLY A 15 47.46 -27.31 42.71
CA GLY A 15 47.07 -27.25 41.36
C GLY A 15 45.55 -27.28 41.12
N MET A 16 45.08 -26.28 40.43
CA MET A 16 43.77 -26.28 39.79
C MET A 16 43.93 -26.60 38.31
N THR A 17 43.60 -27.84 37.94
CA THR A 17 43.38 -28.25 36.56
C THR A 17 42.26 -27.40 35.96
N THR A 18 42.59 -26.58 34.98
CA THR A 18 41.63 -25.82 34.18
C THR A 18 40.85 -26.79 33.28
N SER A 19 39.70 -27.25 33.74
CA SER A 19 38.74 -27.93 32.88
C SER A 19 38.08 -26.87 31.99
N THR A 20 38.38 -26.92 30.70
CA THR A 20 37.71 -26.15 29.67
C THR A 20 36.19 -26.48 29.69
N PRO A 21 35.28 -25.50 29.78
CA PRO A 21 33.86 -25.80 29.73
C PRO A 21 33.50 -26.44 28.38
N PRO A 22 32.59 -27.43 28.34
CA PRO A 22 32.19 -28.09 27.10
C PRO A 22 31.61 -27.05 26.14
N THR A 23 32.17 -26.99 24.95
CA THR A 23 31.70 -26.18 23.85
C THR A 23 30.24 -26.56 23.57
N ALA A 24 29.32 -25.66 23.78
CA ALA A 24 27.90 -25.87 23.47
C ALA A 24 27.76 -26.32 21.99
N PRO A 25 26.96 -27.37 21.71
CA PRO A 25 26.80 -27.86 20.34
C PRO A 25 26.35 -26.73 19.47
N ALA A 26 27.07 -26.46 18.37
CA ALA A 26 26.71 -25.44 17.37
C ALA A 26 25.28 -25.70 16.93
N ALA A 27 24.40 -24.76 17.23
CA ALA A 27 23.00 -24.81 16.80
C ALA A 27 22.99 -25.06 15.28
N LYS A 28 22.45 -26.21 14.85
CA LYS A 28 22.29 -26.54 13.43
C LYS A 28 21.62 -25.35 12.74
N ARG A 29 22.38 -24.63 11.95
CA ARG A 29 21.79 -23.58 11.06
C ARG A 29 20.84 -24.31 10.12
N LEU A 30 19.53 -24.25 10.44
CA LEU A 30 18.50 -24.74 9.55
C LEU A 30 18.64 -23.98 8.22
N THR A 31 18.82 -24.72 7.14
CA THR A 31 18.85 -24.14 5.79
C THR A 31 17.55 -23.35 5.59
N PRO A 32 17.61 -22.09 5.14
CA PRO A 32 16.40 -21.32 4.93
C PRO A 32 15.50 -22.05 3.92
N PRO A 33 14.17 -22.09 4.14
CA PRO A 33 13.24 -22.76 3.24
C PRO A 33 13.35 -22.17 1.83
N THR A 34 13.18 -23.00 0.81
CA THR A 34 13.10 -22.51 -0.57
C THR A 34 11.83 -21.66 -0.76
N VAL A 35 11.83 -20.77 -1.75
CA VAL A 35 10.65 -19.96 -2.13
C VAL A 35 9.43 -20.85 -2.38
N ALA A 36 9.62 -21.97 -3.13
CA ALA A 36 8.54 -22.91 -3.44
C ALA A 36 7.96 -23.57 -2.19
N ALA A 37 8.82 -24.08 -1.29
CA ALA A 37 8.39 -24.70 -0.03
C ALA A 37 7.62 -23.70 0.85
N ARG A 38 8.10 -22.46 0.93
CA ARG A 38 7.42 -21.41 1.70
C ARG A 38 6.08 -21.02 1.09
N ALA A 39 5.99 -20.88 -0.23
CA ALA A 39 4.72 -20.61 -0.92
C ALA A 39 3.71 -21.70 -0.62
N HIS A 40 4.10 -22.98 -0.75
CA HIS A 40 3.22 -24.12 -0.45
C HIS A 40 2.70 -24.09 1.00
N GLN A 41 3.57 -23.83 1.98
CA GLN A 41 3.15 -23.72 3.39
C GLN A 41 2.16 -22.58 3.62
N ILE A 42 2.39 -21.42 3.03
CA ILE A 42 1.48 -20.25 3.15
C ILE A 42 0.12 -20.57 2.53
N ILE A 43 0.09 -21.09 1.32
CA ILE A 43 -1.13 -21.46 0.61
C ILE A 43 -1.91 -22.48 1.44
N GLY A 44 -1.27 -23.56 1.87
CA GLY A 44 -1.89 -24.61 2.69
C GLY A 44 -2.49 -24.07 4.00
N TRP A 45 -1.76 -23.18 4.70
CA TRP A 45 -2.26 -22.55 5.92
C TRP A 45 -3.51 -21.68 5.67
N LEU A 46 -3.55 -20.92 4.57
CA LEU A 46 -4.68 -20.08 4.18
C LEU A 46 -5.90 -20.93 3.82
N HIS A 47 -5.71 -21.97 3.02
CA HIS A 47 -6.81 -22.88 2.63
C HIS A 47 -7.45 -23.60 3.82
N GLN A 48 -6.66 -24.02 4.83
CA GLN A 48 -7.16 -24.61 6.06
C GLN A 48 -8.05 -23.68 6.89
N ARG A 49 -7.96 -22.35 6.66
CA ARG A 49 -8.72 -21.32 7.38
C ARG A 49 -9.80 -20.66 6.55
N ARG A 50 -10.19 -21.30 5.46
CA ARG A 50 -11.25 -20.81 4.58
C ARG A 50 -12.58 -20.68 5.35
N ASP A 51 -13.22 -19.53 5.21
CA ASP A 51 -14.56 -19.23 5.69
C ASP A 51 -15.47 -18.94 4.48
N ARG A 52 -16.32 -19.91 4.13
CA ARG A 52 -17.20 -19.83 2.95
C ARG A 52 -18.24 -18.72 3.05
N LEU A 53 -18.79 -18.50 4.25
CA LEU A 53 -19.81 -17.45 4.46
C LEU A 53 -19.18 -16.07 4.26
N ARG A 54 -18.05 -15.84 4.86
CA ARG A 54 -17.30 -14.59 4.70
C ARG A 54 -16.83 -14.41 3.27
N ALA A 55 -16.34 -15.44 2.60
CA ALA A 55 -15.92 -15.40 1.20
C ALA A 55 -17.06 -14.93 0.28
N HIS A 56 -18.26 -15.44 0.48
CA HIS A 56 -19.45 -14.98 -0.24
C HIS A 56 -19.74 -13.49 0.02
N GLY A 57 -19.62 -13.03 1.26
CA GLY A 57 -19.79 -11.63 1.63
C GLY A 57 -18.73 -10.68 1.05
N VAL A 58 -17.55 -11.19 0.71
CA VAL A 58 -16.48 -10.38 0.08
C VAL A 58 -16.87 -9.94 -1.33
N GLN A 59 -17.59 -10.77 -2.08
CA GLN A 59 -18.00 -10.49 -3.47
C GLN A 59 -18.77 -9.16 -3.63
N GLN A 60 -19.58 -8.76 -2.64
CA GLN A 60 -20.36 -7.51 -2.69
C GLN A 60 -19.52 -6.23 -2.86
N TYR A 61 -18.23 -6.28 -2.52
CA TYR A 61 -17.32 -5.14 -2.66
C TYR A 61 -16.71 -4.99 -4.06
N PHE A 62 -16.92 -5.98 -4.92
CA PHE A 62 -16.32 -6.05 -6.26
C PHE A 62 -17.40 -6.15 -7.33
N LYS A 63 -17.22 -5.40 -8.44
CA LYS A 63 -18.12 -5.46 -9.59
C LYS A 63 -17.92 -6.68 -10.48
N HIS A 64 -16.72 -7.29 -10.42
CA HIS A 64 -16.36 -8.51 -11.12
C HIS A 64 -16.15 -9.65 -10.14
N GLU A 65 -16.13 -10.86 -10.62
CA GLU A 65 -15.91 -12.03 -9.79
C GLU A 65 -14.52 -12.01 -9.15
N VAL A 66 -14.46 -12.31 -7.85
CA VAL A 66 -13.23 -12.39 -7.08
C VAL A 66 -13.23 -13.67 -6.26
N VAL A 67 -12.22 -14.49 -6.45
CA VAL A 67 -12.00 -15.68 -5.63
C VAL A 67 -11.46 -15.28 -4.28
N SER A 68 -12.20 -15.56 -3.20
CA SER A 68 -11.80 -15.25 -1.83
C SER A 68 -11.85 -16.50 -0.96
N LEU A 69 -10.92 -16.60 -0.02
CA LEU A 69 -10.94 -17.60 1.05
C LEU A 69 -11.77 -17.13 2.27
N GLY A 70 -12.15 -15.86 2.31
CA GLY A 70 -12.94 -15.28 3.40
C GLY A 70 -12.16 -15.04 4.68
N ILE A 71 -10.83 -14.92 4.62
CA ILE A 71 -9.99 -14.67 5.80
C ILE A 71 -10.05 -13.18 6.17
N ALA A 72 -10.38 -12.91 7.44
CA ALA A 72 -10.43 -11.53 7.92
C ALA A 72 -9.08 -10.81 7.79
N THR A 73 -9.09 -9.57 7.32
CA THR A 73 -7.89 -8.76 7.12
C THR A 73 -6.97 -8.69 8.35
N PRO A 74 -7.47 -8.53 9.60
CA PRO A 74 -6.60 -8.55 10.78
C PRO A 74 -5.86 -9.89 10.95
N ALA A 75 -6.53 -11.02 10.73
CA ALA A 75 -5.93 -12.34 10.82
C ALA A 75 -4.87 -12.55 9.73
N LEU A 76 -5.15 -12.10 8.50
CA LEU A 76 -4.22 -12.14 7.37
C LEU A 76 -2.95 -11.33 7.68
N ARG A 77 -3.10 -10.11 8.22
CA ARG A 77 -1.97 -9.26 8.62
C ARG A 77 -1.15 -9.86 9.76
N ALA A 78 -1.80 -10.40 10.78
CA ALA A 78 -1.11 -11.06 11.90
C ALA A 78 -0.28 -12.24 11.41
N PHE A 79 -0.83 -13.04 10.51
CA PHE A 79 -0.12 -14.17 9.90
C PHE A 79 1.05 -13.68 9.03
N ALA A 80 0.86 -12.63 8.23
CA ALA A 80 1.94 -12.04 7.43
C ALA A 80 3.11 -11.58 8.31
N VAL A 81 2.84 -10.92 9.43
CA VAL A 81 3.87 -10.50 10.40
C VAL A 81 4.62 -11.71 10.97
N ALA A 82 3.90 -12.76 11.40
CA ALA A 82 4.50 -13.98 11.93
C ALA A 82 5.41 -14.67 10.91
N GLN A 83 4.97 -14.77 9.65
CA GLN A 83 5.76 -15.36 8.57
C GLN A 83 6.96 -14.50 8.16
N SER A 84 6.82 -13.19 8.19
CA SER A 84 7.85 -12.27 7.73
C SER A 84 9.07 -12.22 8.66
N LYS A 85 8.88 -12.39 9.98
CA LYS A 85 9.97 -12.29 10.97
C LYS A 85 11.14 -13.23 10.67
N PRO A 86 10.95 -14.57 10.53
CA PRO A 86 12.05 -15.47 10.18
C PRO A 86 12.57 -15.24 8.75
N LEU A 87 11.70 -14.86 7.81
CA LEU A 87 12.09 -14.63 6.42
C LEU A 87 13.01 -13.41 6.28
N THR A 88 12.72 -12.31 6.97
CA THR A 88 13.58 -11.11 6.92
C THR A 88 14.96 -11.36 7.54
N ALA A 89 15.10 -12.33 8.42
CA ALA A 89 16.39 -12.73 8.95
C ALA A 89 17.21 -13.60 7.96
N ALA A 90 16.53 -14.44 7.17
CA ALA A 90 17.16 -15.47 6.33
C ALA A 90 17.27 -15.08 4.85
N TRP A 91 16.39 -14.23 4.33
CA TRP A 91 16.24 -13.92 2.92
C TRP A 91 16.65 -12.48 2.57
N GLY A 92 17.03 -12.26 1.31
CA GLY A 92 17.18 -10.95 0.69
C GLY A 92 15.90 -10.48 -0.01
N LEU A 93 16.00 -9.31 -0.66
CA LEU A 93 14.89 -8.76 -1.45
C LEU A 93 14.55 -9.65 -2.66
N ARG A 94 15.52 -10.36 -3.21
CA ARG A 94 15.34 -11.25 -4.37
C ARG A 94 14.38 -12.39 -4.05
N GLU A 95 14.61 -13.10 -2.94
CA GLU A 95 13.76 -14.20 -2.49
C GLU A 95 12.36 -13.72 -2.10
N ALA A 96 12.26 -12.57 -1.42
CA ALA A 96 10.98 -11.95 -1.08
C ALA A 96 10.16 -11.55 -2.32
N THR A 97 10.83 -11.00 -3.33
CA THR A 97 10.21 -10.65 -4.62
C THR A 97 9.75 -11.90 -5.37
N ALA A 98 10.55 -12.97 -5.37
CA ALA A 98 10.19 -14.24 -5.99
C ALA A 98 9.00 -14.91 -5.28
N LEU A 99 8.92 -14.84 -3.95
CA LEU A 99 7.77 -15.34 -3.19
C LEU A 99 6.50 -14.52 -3.53
N CYS A 100 6.61 -13.20 -3.57
CA CYS A 100 5.48 -12.35 -3.98
C CYS A 100 5.00 -12.70 -5.40
N ASP A 101 5.92 -12.81 -6.34
CA ASP A 101 5.60 -13.19 -7.73
C ASP A 101 4.90 -14.55 -7.82
N ARG A 102 5.36 -15.53 -7.02
CA ARG A 102 4.74 -16.87 -6.96
C ARG A 102 3.32 -16.82 -6.38
N LEU A 103 3.11 -16.10 -5.26
CA LEU A 103 1.80 -15.99 -4.62
C LEU A 103 0.80 -15.15 -5.44
N LEU A 104 1.27 -14.20 -6.23
CA LEU A 104 0.44 -13.42 -7.15
C LEU A 104 -0.11 -14.24 -8.33
N GLN A 105 0.36 -15.46 -8.55
CA GLN A 105 -0.16 -16.37 -9.59
C GLN A 105 -1.39 -17.14 -9.15
N GLU A 106 -1.68 -17.16 -7.84
CA GLU A 106 -2.85 -17.85 -7.30
C GLU A 106 -4.13 -17.03 -7.54
N PRO A 107 -5.29 -17.69 -7.66
CA PRO A 107 -6.54 -16.97 -7.91
C PRO A 107 -7.08 -16.24 -6.69
N GLU A 108 -6.78 -16.70 -5.47
CA GLU A 108 -7.40 -16.20 -4.26
C GLU A 108 -6.84 -14.86 -3.82
N LEU A 109 -7.74 -13.95 -3.48
CA LEU A 109 -7.43 -12.58 -3.04
C LEU A 109 -6.46 -12.57 -1.85
N GLU A 110 -6.68 -13.43 -0.86
CA GLU A 110 -5.88 -13.46 0.36
C GLU A 110 -4.49 -14.05 0.13
N VAL A 111 -4.34 -15.02 -0.78
CA VAL A 111 -3.04 -15.58 -1.14
C VAL A 111 -2.19 -14.52 -1.84
N ARG A 112 -2.78 -13.82 -2.80
CA ARG A 112 -2.13 -12.72 -3.51
C ARG A 112 -1.77 -11.57 -2.57
N GLY A 113 -2.71 -11.21 -1.68
CA GLY A 113 -2.50 -10.20 -0.64
C GLY A 113 -1.38 -10.57 0.33
N MET A 114 -1.23 -11.86 0.68
CA MET A 114 -0.14 -12.36 1.53
C MET A 114 1.23 -12.12 0.90
N GLY A 115 1.38 -12.36 -0.41
CA GLY A 115 2.62 -12.06 -1.13
C GLY A 115 3.03 -10.59 -1.00
N ILE A 116 2.08 -9.67 -1.16
CA ILE A 116 2.29 -8.23 -1.02
C ILE A 116 2.69 -7.86 0.41
N LEU A 117 1.98 -8.38 1.42
CA LEU A 117 2.24 -8.08 2.82
C LEU A 117 3.61 -8.56 3.27
N ILE A 118 4.00 -9.78 2.86
CA ILE A 118 5.34 -10.33 3.18
C ILE A 118 6.42 -9.50 2.49
N LEU A 119 6.27 -9.16 1.21
CA LEU A 119 7.23 -8.28 0.52
C LEU A 119 7.38 -6.94 1.23
N GLY A 120 6.27 -6.36 1.71
CA GLY A 120 6.26 -5.12 2.49
C GLY A 120 7.12 -5.16 3.75
N ALA A 121 7.31 -6.33 4.36
CA ALA A 121 8.20 -6.49 5.52
C ALA A 121 9.69 -6.27 5.18
N PHE A 122 10.06 -6.40 3.91
CA PHE A 122 11.42 -6.14 3.43
C PHE A 122 11.68 -4.68 3.04
N ARG A 123 10.77 -3.75 3.37
CA ARG A 123 10.84 -2.34 2.95
C ARG A 123 12.20 -1.69 3.13
N ARG A 124 12.94 -1.97 4.22
CA ARG A 124 14.28 -1.41 4.45
C ARG A 124 15.34 -1.83 3.41
N ARG A 125 15.04 -2.82 2.57
CA ARG A 125 15.91 -3.35 1.51
C ARG A 125 15.44 -2.98 0.12
N PHE A 126 14.37 -2.19 -0.02
CA PHE A 126 13.83 -1.82 -1.32
C PHE A 126 14.89 -1.06 -2.16
N ARG A 127 14.79 -1.24 -3.47
CA ARG A 127 15.60 -0.57 -4.47
C ARG A 127 14.70 -0.07 -5.60
N PRO A 128 15.04 1.04 -6.27
CA PRO A 128 14.20 1.61 -7.34
C PRO A 128 13.81 0.60 -8.43
N ALA A 129 14.66 -0.37 -8.69
CA ALA A 129 14.39 -1.45 -9.66
C ALA A 129 13.11 -2.27 -9.33
N LEU A 130 12.66 -2.28 -8.06
CA LEU A 130 11.42 -2.96 -7.66
C LEU A 130 10.19 -2.36 -8.37
N ALA A 131 10.21 -1.08 -8.73
CA ALA A 131 9.14 -0.45 -9.49
C ALA A 131 8.88 -1.15 -10.83
N ARG A 132 9.90 -1.71 -11.50
CA ARG A 132 9.73 -2.47 -12.76
C ARG A 132 8.93 -3.76 -12.54
N ALA A 133 9.24 -4.51 -11.49
CA ALA A 133 8.46 -5.70 -11.12
C ALA A 133 7.03 -5.30 -10.75
N GLY A 134 6.87 -4.23 -9.97
CA GLY A 134 5.58 -3.66 -9.59
C GLY A 134 4.72 -3.30 -10.78
N ARG A 135 5.29 -2.63 -11.79
CA ARG A 135 4.56 -2.30 -13.02
C ARG A 135 4.05 -3.55 -13.73
N ARG A 136 4.90 -4.56 -13.91
CA ARG A 136 4.49 -5.84 -14.52
C ARG A 136 3.33 -6.47 -13.74
N TRP A 137 3.38 -6.49 -12.41
CA TRP A 137 2.28 -7.04 -11.59
C TRP A 137 1.00 -6.24 -11.73
N LEU A 138 1.07 -4.91 -11.77
CA LEU A 138 -0.10 -4.04 -12.01
C LEU A 138 -0.72 -4.28 -13.39
N GLU A 139 0.06 -4.63 -14.39
CA GLU A 139 -0.43 -4.91 -15.74
C GLU A 139 -0.97 -6.34 -15.90
N THR A 140 -0.55 -7.31 -15.06
CA THR A 140 -0.81 -8.74 -15.34
C THR A 140 -1.41 -9.53 -14.18
N ARG A 141 -1.33 -9.03 -12.92
CA ARG A 141 -1.64 -9.79 -11.71
C ARG A 141 -2.52 -9.03 -10.71
N LEU A 142 -2.38 -7.73 -10.60
CA LEU A 142 -3.13 -6.90 -9.66
C LEU A 142 -4.36 -6.32 -10.37
N ASP A 143 -5.42 -7.11 -10.42
CA ASP A 143 -6.63 -6.91 -11.23
C ASP A 143 -7.82 -6.32 -10.46
N ASN A 144 -7.61 -5.92 -9.23
CA ASN A 144 -8.65 -5.31 -8.40
C ASN A 144 -8.08 -4.25 -7.44
N TRP A 145 -8.96 -3.33 -7.03
CA TRP A 145 -8.58 -2.19 -6.20
C TRP A 145 -7.98 -2.61 -4.84
N ALA A 146 -8.43 -3.72 -4.23
CA ALA A 146 -7.95 -4.13 -2.90
C ALA A 146 -6.48 -4.56 -2.92
N LEU A 147 -6.08 -5.32 -3.95
CA LEU A 147 -4.69 -5.71 -4.15
C LEU A 147 -3.81 -4.53 -4.55
N VAL A 148 -4.30 -3.67 -5.46
CA VAL A 148 -3.56 -2.47 -5.89
C VAL A 148 -3.31 -1.53 -4.72
N ASP A 149 -4.33 -1.23 -3.91
CA ASP A 149 -4.19 -0.33 -2.77
C ASP A 149 -3.29 -0.94 -1.67
N SER A 150 -3.38 -2.25 -1.44
CA SER A 150 -2.46 -2.98 -0.54
C SER A 150 -1.02 -2.89 -1.03
N PHE A 151 -0.79 -3.06 -2.34
CA PHE A 151 0.53 -2.95 -2.96
C PHE A 151 1.09 -1.53 -2.87
N CYS A 152 0.26 -0.53 -3.13
CA CYS A 152 0.66 0.88 -2.96
C CYS A 152 1.11 1.15 -1.53
N GLY A 153 0.30 0.80 -0.53
CA GLY A 153 0.60 1.08 0.88
C GLY A 153 1.78 0.27 1.44
N SER A 154 1.92 -1.00 1.02
CA SER A 154 2.94 -1.90 1.57
C SER A 154 4.28 -1.81 0.85
N VAL A 155 4.28 -1.45 -0.44
CA VAL A 155 5.48 -1.52 -1.28
C VAL A 155 5.82 -0.19 -1.95
N LEU A 156 4.90 0.42 -2.69
CA LEU A 156 5.24 1.61 -3.49
C LEU A 156 5.44 2.87 -2.64
N SER A 157 4.60 3.10 -1.63
CA SER A 157 4.78 4.25 -0.74
C SER A 157 6.08 4.16 0.07
N PRO A 158 6.43 3.03 0.72
CA PRO A 158 7.76 2.88 1.33
C PRO A 158 8.93 2.97 0.35
N LEU A 159 8.75 2.53 -0.90
CA LEU A 159 9.76 2.68 -1.94
C LEU A 159 9.99 4.14 -2.31
N LEU A 160 8.91 4.91 -2.49
CA LEU A 160 8.98 6.34 -2.77
C LEU A 160 9.61 7.13 -1.61
N GLU A 161 9.23 6.79 -0.36
CA GLU A 161 9.79 7.42 0.85
C GLU A 161 11.32 7.28 0.92
N GLN A 162 11.85 6.09 0.60
CA GLN A 162 13.29 5.82 0.63
C GLN A 162 14.02 6.30 -0.63
N HIS A 163 13.32 6.42 -1.74
CA HIS A 163 13.89 6.75 -3.05
C HIS A 163 13.03 7.81 -3.75
N PRO A 164 13.15 9.10 -3.40
CA PRO A 164 12.31 10.17 -3.95
C PRO A 164 12.29 10.23 -5.49
N GLY A 165 13.36 9.81 -6.16
CA GLY A 165 13.41 9.71 -7.62
C GLY A 165 12.33 8.80 -8.26
N VAL A 166 11.67 7.93 -7.46
CA VAL A 166 10.53 7.10 -7.89
C VAL A 166 9.32 7.96 -8.24
N GLU A 167 9.20 9.18 -7.72
CA GLU A 167 8.15 10.13 -8.10
C GLU A 167 8.07 10.33 -9.63
N LYS A 168 9.20 10.46 -10.31
CA LYS A 168 9.26 10.55 -11.77
C LYS A 168 8.64 9.32 -12.47
N THR A 169 8.73 8.16 -11.83
CA THR A 169 8.10 6.94 -12.33
C THR A 169 6.59 6.97 -12.13
N LEU A 170 6.11 7.46 -10.98
CA LEU A 170 4.66 7.61 -10.73
C LEU A 170 4.02 8.61 -11.70
N ARG A 171 4.68 9.74 -11.98
CA ARG A 171 4.21 10.70 -13.00
C ARG A 171 4.04 10.05 -14.36
N ARG A 172 4.99 9.22 -14.80
CA ARG A 172 4.84 8.45 -16.05
C ARG A 172 3.74 7.39 -15.98
N TRP A 173 3.50 6.80 -14.82
CA TRP A 173 2.44 5.82 -14.62
C TRP A 173 1.05 6.45 -14.63
N SER A 174 0.93 7.71 -14.23
CA SER A 174 -0.31 8.50 -14.31
C SER A 174 -0.89 8.48 -15.74
N GLY A 175 -0.07 8.61 -16.78
CA GLY A 175 -0.50 8.54 -18.18
C GLY A 175 -0.60 7.13 -18.78
N ALA A 176 -0.53 6.04 -18.00
CA ALA A 176 -0.55 4.69 -18.52
C ALA A 176 -1.94 4.28 -19.04
N ARG A 177 -1.99 3.39 -20.05
CA ARG A 177 -3.28 2.83 -20.54
C ARG A 177 -3.95 1.91 -19.53
N CYS A 178 -3.16 1.14 -18.75
CA CYS A 178 -3.67 0.23 -17.73
C CYS A 178 -4.23 1.00 -16.54
N LEU A 179 -5.51 0.78 -16.20
CA LEU A 179 -6.20 1.36 -15.05
C LEU A 179 -5.40 1.19 -13.75
N TRP A 180 -4.91 0.01 -13.50
CA TRP A 180 -4.26 -0.32 -12.23
C TRP A 180 -2.91 0.38 -12.07
N VAL A 181 -2.21 0.64 -13.17
CA VAL A 181 -0.97 1.44 -13.17
C VAL A 181 -1.27 2.92 -12.87
N ARG A 182 -2.31 3.49 -13.52
CA ARG A 182 -2.76 4.86 -13.23
C ARG A 182 -3.22 5.00 -11.78
N ARG A 183 -4.06 4.05 -11.32
CA ARG A 183 -4.54 4.04 -9.93
C ARG A 183 -3.38 3.96 -8.93
N ALA A 184 -2.39 3.10 -9.19
CA ALA A 184 -1.23 2.96 -8.32
C ALA A 184 -0.42 4.26 -8.23
N ALA A 185 -0.30 5.03 -9.31
CA ALA A 185 0.36 6.33 -9.29
C ALA A 185 -0.29 7.30 -8.28
N ILE A 186 -1.62 7.34 -8.25
CA ILE A 186 -2.38 8.20 -7.35
C ILE A 186 -2.39 7.67 -5.91
N VAL A 187 -2.73 6.37 -5.73
CA VAL A 187 -2.88 5.79 -4.37
C VAL A 187 -1.56 5.73 -3.61
N THR A 188 -0.43 5.60 -4.30
CA THR A 188 0.91 5.66 -3.68
C THR A 188 1.15 6.99 -2.95
N LEU A 189 0.55 8.09 -3.40
CA LEU A 189 0.70 9.42 -2.81
C LEU A 189 -0.19 9.65 -1.57
N VAL A 190 -1.15 8.77 -1.29
CA VAL A 190 -2.11 8.94 -0.18
C VAL A 190 -1.45 9.14 1.19
N PRO A 191 -0.44 8.34 1.61
CA PRO A 191 0.24 8.58 2.87
C PRO A 191 0.97 9.92 2.93
N PHE A 192 1.59 10.35 1.82
CA PHE A 192 2.29 11.62 1.71
C PHE A 192 1.32 12.80 1.80
N ALA A 193 0.23 12.76 1.05
CA ALA A 193 -0.83 13.77 1.10
C ALA A 193 -1.38 13.96 2.53
N ARG A 194 -1.57 12.85 3.26
CA ARG A 194 -2.05 12.86 4.66
C ARG A 194 -1.14 13.65 5.59
N HIS A 195 0.15 13.68 5.32
CA HIS A 195 1.16 14.39 6.11
C HIS A 195 1.59 15.73 5.48
N GLY A 196 0.87 16.22 4.48
CA GLY A 196 1.17 17.49 3.81
C GLY A 196 2.40 17.44 2.91
N GLN A 197 2.84 16.24 2.52
CA GLN A 197 4.00 16.02 1.67
C GLN A 197 3.57 15.82 0.21
N LEU A 198 4.45 16.18 -0.74
CA LEU A 198 4.23 16.03 -2.19
C LEU A 198 2.90 16.64 -2.68
N LEU A 199 2.39 17.69 -2.01
CA LEU A 199 1.09 18.27 -2.33
C LEU A 199 1.03 18.81 -3.76
N GLU A 200 2.12 19.40 -4.28
CA GLU A 200 2.16 19.86 -5.68
C GLU A 200 1.86 18.71 -6.64
N THR A 201 2.60 17.61 -6.49
CA THR A 201 2.42 16.40 -7.31
C THR A 201 1.01 15.81 -7.13
N VAL A 202 0.47 15.83 -5.92
CA VAL A 202 -0.89 15.35 -5.64
C VAL A 202 -1.92 16.16 -6.41
N TYR A 203 -1.89 17.48 -6.33
CA TYR A 203 -2.86 18.34 -7.00
C TYR A 203 -2.72 18.31 -8.52
N GLU A 204 -1.49 18.28 -9.03
CA GLU A 204 -1.19 18.17 -10.45
C GLU A 204 -1.77 16.87 -11.03
N LEU A 205 -1.34 15.71 -10.49
CA LEU A 205 -1.81 14.42 -10.99
C LEU A 205 -3.32 14.22 -10.77
N ALA A 206 -3.90 14.76 -9.69
CA ALA A 206 -5.35 14.73 -9.50
C ALA A 206 -6.10 15.43 -10.64
N GLY A 207 -5.61 16.58 -11.09
CA GLY A 207 -6.21 17.34 -12.20
C GLY A 207 -6.17 16.60 -13.53
N GLU A 208 -5.08 15.89 -13.81
CA GLU A 208 -4.93 15.09 -15.05
C GLU A 208 -6.01 13.99 -15.18
N HIS A 209 -6.61 13.54 -14.07
CA HIS A 209 -7.57 12.44 -14.05
C HIS A 209 -9.03 12.85 -13.90
N PHE A 210 -9.37 14.13 -14.02
CA PHE A 210 -10.78 14.53 -13.98
C PHE A 210 -11.56 14.04 -15.21
N ALA A 211 -10.92 13.86 -16.35
CA ALA A 211 -11.51 13.29 -17.55
C ALA A 211 -11.32 11.76 -17.70
N ASP A 212 -10.76 11.07 -16.69
CA ASP A 212 -10.59 9.62 -16.75
C ASP A 212 -11.96 8.93 -16.77
N PRO A 213 -12.21 7.95 -17.66
CA PRO A 213 -13.51 7.29 -17.76
C PRO A 213 -13.83 6.35 -16.58
N GLU A 214 -12.86 6.01 -15.77
CA GLU A 214 -12.97 4.96 -14.75
C GLU A 214 -13.42 5.52 -13.39
N ASP A 215 -14.56 5.05 -12.87
CA ASP A 215 -15.06 5.41 -11.53
C ASP A 215 -14.06 5.08 -10.41
N LEU A 216 -13.28 4.00 -10.57
CA LEU A 216 -12.23 3.65 -9.62
C LEU A 216 -11.07 4.66 -9.60
N MET A 217 -10.82 5.37 -10.72
CA MET A 217 -9.87 6.50 -10.73
C MET A 217 -10.49 7.71 -10.03
N HIS A 218 -11.75 8.04 -10.29
CA HIS A 218 -12.45 9.12 -9.59
C HIS A 218 -12.41 8.95 -8.07
N LYS A 219 -12.60 7.71 -7.58
CA LYS A 219 -12.50 7.38 -6.15
C LYS A 219 -11.07 7.55 -5.62
N ALA A 220 -10.06 7.11 -6.36
CA ALA A 220 -8.65 7.26 -5.96
C ALA A 220 -8.26 8.74 -5.88
N VAL A 221 -8.61 9.53 -6.88
CA VAL A 221 -8.36 10.98 -6.94
C VAL A 221 -9.08 11.69 -5.79
N GLY A 222 -10.36 11.37 -5.56
CA GLY A 222 -11.10 11.92 -4.43
C GLY A 222 -10.50 11.56 -3.08
N TRP A 223 -9.98 10.33 -2.94
CA TRP A 223 -9.29 9.89 -1.73
C TRP A 223 -8.00 10.66 -1.47
N VAL A 224 -7.11 10.79 -2.45
CA VAL A 224 -5.85 11.52 -2.26
C VAL A 224 -6.09 12.99 -1.97
N LEU A 225 -7.05 13.63 -2.64
CA LEU A 225 -7.46 15.02 -2.37
C LEU A 225 -8.04 15.18 -0.96
N ARG A 226 -8.86 14.25 -0.48
CA ARG A 226 -9.37 14.23 0.89
C ARG A 226 -8.22 14.17 1.91
N GLU A 227 -7.23 13.33 1.67
CA GLU A 227 -6.08 13.22 2.56
C GLU A 227 -5.23 14.51 2.55
N ALA A 228 -5.03 15.14 1.39
CA ALA A 228 -4.37 16.43 1.26
C ALA A 228 -5.11 17.55 2.03
N GLY A 229 -6.45 17.54 1.96
CA GLY A 229 -7.29 18.51 2.68
C GLY A 229 -7.23 18.42 4.21
N LYS A 230 -6.68 17.35 4.79
CA LYS A 230 -6.49 17.23 6.24
C LYS A 230 -5.43 18.20 6.78
N THR A 231 -4.42 18.50 6.00
CA THR A 231 -3.35 19.42 6.38
C THR A 231 -3.59 20.83 5.87
N ASP A 232 -4.21 20.99 4.70
CA ASP A 232 -4.53 22.29 4.11
C ASP A 232 -5.94 22.30 3.47
N PRO A 233 -6.99 22.45 4.29
CA PRO A 233 -8.36 22.51 3.79
C PRO A 233 -8.63 23.76 2.96
N ARG A 234 -7.91 24.89 3.18
CA ARG A 234 -8.06 26.12 2.40
C ARG A 234 -7.58 25.90 0.97
N ARG A 235 -6.41 25.27 0.80
CA ARG A 235 -5.87 24.94 -0.50
C ARG A 235 -6.78 23.96 -1.25
N LEU A 236 -7.29 22.91 -0.58
CA LEU A 236 -8.24 22.00 -1.20
C LEU A 236 -9.48 22.73 -1.69
N ARG A 237 -10.07 23.60 -0.87
CA ARG A 237 -11.25 24.41 -1.27
C ARG A 237 -10.94 25.25 -2.52
N ALA A 238 -9.85 26.00 -2.52
CA ALA A 238 -9.44 26.83 -3.65
C ALA A 238 -9.25 26.00 -4.93
N TYR A 239 -8.62 24.83 -4.80
CA TYR A 239 -8.41 23.89 -5.89
C TYR A 239 -9.74 23.37 -6.47
N LEU A 240 -10.67 22.93 -5.61
CA LEU A 240 -11.97 22.43 -6.04
C LEU A 240 -12.81 23.51 -6.73
N CYS A 241 -12.85 24.73 -6.20
CA CYS A 241 -13.58 25.84 -6.83
C CYS A 241 -12.94 26.26 -8.16
N ARG A 242 -11.63 26.24 -8.28
CA ARG A 242 -10.92 26.56 -9.54
C ARG A 242 -11.28 25.60 -10.66
N HIS A 243 -11.31 24.30 -10.38
CA HIS A 243 -11.62 23.28 -11.38
C HIS A 243 -13.13 23.13 -11.62
N GLY A 244 -13.94 23.48 -10.63
CA GLY A 244 -15.40 23.58 -10.75
C GLY A 244 -16.08 22.39 -11.41
N PRO A 245 -16.79 22.61 -12.53
CA PRO A 245 -17.55 21.58 -13.23
C PRO A 245 -16.72 20.45 -13.86
N ALA A 246 -15.42 20.66 -14.06
CA ALA A 246 -14.53 19.62 -14.62
C ALA A 246 -14.33 18.45 -13.66
N ILE A 247 -14.61 18.65 -12.36
CA ILE A 247 -14.41 17.61 -11.35
C ILE A 247 -15.55 16.60 -11.40
N PRO A 248 -15.26 15.29 -11.61
CA PRO A 248 -16.27 14.24 -11.51
C PRO A 248 -16.98 14.26 -10.16
N ARG A 249 -18.29 14.06 -10.14
CA ARG A 249 -19.09 14.12 -8.90
C ARG A 249 -18.63 13.08 -7.86
N THR A 250 -18.19 11.92 -8.29
CA THR A 250 -17.58 10.91 -7.40
C THR A 250 -16.32 11.46 -6.74
N THR A 251 -15.40 12.02 -7.51
CA THR A 251 -14.16 12.64 -6.99
C THR A 251 -14.47 13.73 -5.97
N LEU A 252 -15.40 14.64 -6.31
CA LEU A 252 -15.77 15.74 -5.43
C LEU A 252 -16.33 15.22 -4.10
N ARG A 253 -17.30 14.28 -4.13
CA ARG A 253 -17.91 13.72 -2.93
C ARG A 253 -16.89 13.08 -2.00
N TYR A 254 -15.92 12.36 -2.54
CA TYR A 254 -14.82 11.78 -1.76
C TYR A 254 -13.90 12.85 -1.17
N ALA A 255 -13.51 13.85 -1.97
CA ALA A 255 -12.62 14.91 -1.56
C ALA A 255 -13.16 15.74 -0.39
N ILE A 256 -14.48 16.03 -0.40
CA ILE A 256 -15.14 16.90 0.58
C ILE A 256 -15.72 16.16 1.79
N GLU A 257 -15.54 14.84 1.90
CA GLU A 257 -16.15 14.00 2.95
C GLU A 257 -15.88 14.53 4.37
N ARG A 258 -14.73 15.14 4.61
CA ARG A 258 -14.29 15.64 5.90
C ARG A 258 -14.67 17.11 6.19
N PHE A 259 -15.23 17.81 5.23
CA PHE A 259 -15.71 19.16 5.47
C PHE A 259 -17.02 19.17 6.27
N PRO A 260 -17.29 20.24 7.06
CA PRO A 260 -18.60 20.47 7.70
C PRO A 260 -19.74 20.46 6.67
N GLY A 261 -20.95 20.11 7.12
CA GLY A 261 -22.10 19.96 6.23
C GLY A 261 -22.45 21.23 5.42
N SER A 262 -22.31 22.43 6.03
CA SER A 262 -22.50 23.72 5.35
C SER A 262 -21.49 23.94 4.23
N GLU A 263 -20.20 23.69 4.51
CA GLU A 263 -19.14 23.83 3.53
C GLU A 263 -19.26 22.80 2.39
N ARG A 264 -19.65 21.57 2.70
CA ARG A 264 -19.92 20.55 1.66
C ARG A 264 -21.00 21.02 0.69
N ARG A 265 -22.08 21.63 1.19
CA ARG A 265 -23.13 22.20 0.33
C ARG A 265 -22.59 23.29 -0.58
N GLN A 266 -21.84 24.24 -0.03
CA GLN A 266 -21.22 25.33 -0.81
C GLN A 266 -20.28 24.77 -1.90
N LEU A 267 -19.43 23.79 -1.58
CA LEU A 267 -18.53 23.18 -2.54
C LEU A 267 -19.28 22.40 -3.62
N LEU A 268 -20.38 21.73 -3.27
CA LEU A 268 -21.25 21.09 -4.24
C LEU A 268 -21.92 22.08 -5.19
N GLU A 269 -22.20 23.29 -4.74
CA GLU A 269 -22.80 24.36 -5.55
C GLU A 269 -21.78 25.05 -6.43
N CYS A 270 -20.64 25.52 -5.90
CA CYS A 270 -19.62 26.22 -6.69
C CYS A 270 -18.99 25.36 -7.78
N THR A 271 -19.16 24.04 -7.71
CA THR A 271 -18.67 23.07 -8.70
C THR A 271 -19.77 22.55 -9.63
N ARG A 272 -20.97 23.13 -9.63
CA ARG A 272 -22.01 22.74 -10.58
C ARG A 272 -21.71 23.31 -11.98
N PRO A 273 -22.03 22.56 -13.05
CA PRO A 273 -22.04 23.14 -14.38
C PRO A 273 -22.95 24.39 -14.42
N SER A 274 -22.46 25.48 -15.00
CA SER A 274 -23.29 26.67 -15.20
C SER A 274 -24.45 26.31 -16.14
N ALA A 275 -25.68 26.63 -15.76
CA ALA A 275 -26.87 26.44 -16.59
C ALA A 275 -26.87 27.31 -17.86
N ARG A 276 -25.84 28.15 -18.07
CA ARG A 276 -25.76 29.12 -19.18
C ARG A 276 -25.11 28.56 -20.46
N GLY A 277 -24.96 27.25 -20.63
CA GLY A 277 -24.30 26.63 -21.80
C GLY A 277 -25.15 25.67 -22.64
N ALA A 278 -26.47 25.62 -22.46
CA ALA A 278 -27.32 24.92 -23.43
C ALA A 278 -27.46 25.78 -24.71
N PRO A 279 -27.11 25.26 -25.91
CA PRO A 279 -27.38 25.99 -27.14
C PRO A 279 -28.90 26.19 -27.24
N ARG A 280 -29.35 27.45 -27.28
CA ARG A 280 -30.73 27.76 -27.61
C ARG A 280 -30.97 27.22 -29.02
N GLY A 281 -31.75 26.13 -29.11
CA GLY A 281 -32.19 25.56 -30.36
C GLY A 281 -32.85 26.69 -31.17
N GLY A 282 -32.25 27.01 -32.29
CA GLY A 282 -32.80 27.95 -33.25
C GLY A 282 -34.18 27.47 -33.71
N ALA A 283 -35.21 28.16 -33.31
CA ALA A 283 -36.54 27.99 -33.88
C ALA A 283 -36.44 28.36 -35.37
N SER A 284 -36.40 27.36 -36.24
CA SER A 284 -36.60 27.51 -37.67
C SER A 284 -38.04 28.00 -37.87
N ARG A 285 -38.19 29.29 -38.11
CA ARG A 285 -39.44 29.83 -38.73
C ARG A 285 -39.45 29.33 -40.17
N ARG A 286 -40.34 28.39 -40.46
CA ARG A 286 -40.80 28.15 -41.84
C ARG A 286 -41.83 29.25 -42.17
N ALA A 287 -41.53 30.02 -43.19
CA ALA A 287 -42.47 30.73 -44.00
C ALA A 287 -42.77 29.92 -45.25
#